data_f3f85f1f7ead435834f77d5ad532ac37
#
_entry.id   f3f85f1f7ead435834f77d5ad532ac37
#
_cell.length_a   1.000
_cell.length_b   1.000
_cell.length_c   1.000
_cell.angle_alpha   90.00
_cell.angle_beta   90.00
_cell.angle_gamma   90.00
#
_symmetry.space_group_name_H-M   'P 1'
#
loop_
_entity.id
_entity.type
_entity.pdbx_description
1 polymer ?
#
loop_
_entity_poly.entity_id
_entity_poly.type
_entity_poly.pdbx_seq_one_letter_code
_entity_poly.pdbx_strand_id
1 'polypeptide(L)'
;MDDKTALTPVPEIKQLKKRLDLSSFPSDWRLTTVSIDWQGEPLVLFQEGKPPRPQPDAGMEATVKWMNTPPKRHHLLHWHEGTVSQVSFENSMGLLTTAHIQPFGEGWLLAEARGGFTQICDKSGKPLRTLDLGDASKHLQTTPDGHIYVGYFDEGVYGRGIGSAGLICFDSSGTPVFKYAEFAEQHGLPFIDDCYTLNVVGSAVWLSYYTDFPLVCVRDFKLERVWENLGANRAIAVRGDRLVVFPAYDKPYLVTRTFENPDTTIWELADSDGRFLSNLAGGPPETTRTGWYVPFRCVARDGRVYVYDETALCELP
;
A
#
# COMPACT_ATOMS: atom_id res chain seq x y z
N MET A 1 -8.06 21.33 39.47
CA MET A 1 -7.73 19.90 39.60
C MET A 1 -8.84 19.12 38.90
N ASP A 2 -8.74 18.96 37.62
CA ASP A 2 -9.65 18.10 36.83
C ASP A 2 -8.82 16.94 36.32
N ASP A 3 -8.89 15.84 37.07
CA ASP A 3 -8.30 14.55 36.72
C ASP A 3 -9.17 13.93 35.61
N LYS A 4 -8.96 14.34 34.38
CA LYS A 4 -9.45 13.62 33.21
C LYS A 4 -8.46 12.52 32.89
N THR A 5 -8.39 11.49 33.70
CA THR A 5 -7.95 10.17 33.30
C THR A 5 -8.95 9.67 32.24
N ALA A 6 -8.72 10.06 30.99
CA ALA A 6 -9.40 9.43 29.85
C ALA A 6 -9.09 7.94 29.96
N LEU A 7 -10.07 7.14 30.32
CA LEU A 7 -9.98 5.69 30.29
C LEU A 7 -9.56 5.30 28.86
N THR A 8 -8.38 4.77 28.73
CA THR A 8 -7.94 4.20 27.46
C THR A 8 -8.95 3.11 27.11
N PRO A 9 -9.66 3.19 26.00
CA PRO A 9 -10.65 2.17 25.65
C PRO A 9 -9.98 0.81 25.63
N VAL A 10 -10.62 -0.17 26.28
CA VAL A 10 -10.15 -1.56 26.26
C VAL A 10 -10.27 -2.06 24.81
N PRO A 11 -9.20 -2.57 24.20
CA PRO A 11 -9.27 -3.07 22.84
C PRO A 11 -10.27 -4.21 22.71
N GLU A 12 -11.08 -4.19 21.67
CA GLU A 12 -11.87 -5.33 21.26
C GLU A 12 -11.03 -6.23 20.36
N ILE A 13 -11.31 -7.55 20.37
CA ILE A 13 -10.58 -8.50 19.54
C ILE A 13 -11.32 -8.68 18.22
N LYS A 14 -10.60 -8.56 17.11
CA LYS A 14 -11.11 -8.88 15.78
C LYS A 14 -10.30 -9.99 15.14
N GLN A 15 -10.96 -11.10 14.83
CA GLN A 15 -10.33 -12.23 14.19
C GLN A 15 -10.28 -12.02 12.68
N LEU A 16 -9.09 -12.20 12.11
CA LEU A 16 -8.85 -12.14 10.67
C LEU A 16 -9.27 -13.43 9.98
N LYS A 17 -9.82 -13.32 8.79
CA LYS A 17 -10.14 -14.44 7.94
C LYS A 17 -8.96 -14.77 7.04
N LYS A 18 -8.31 -15.91 7.22
CA LYS A 18 -7.25 -16.38 6.32
C LYS A 18 -7.82 -16.61 4.92
N ARG A 19 -7.24 -15.94 3.93
CA ARG A 19 -7.60 -16.04 2.52
C ARG A 19 -6.65 -16.94 1.74
N LEU A 20 -5.37 -16.92 2.10
CA LEU A 20 -4.35 -17.70 1.43
C LEU A 20 -3.24 -18.08 2.39
N ASP A 21 -2.76 -19.30 2.24
CA ASP A 21 -1.53 -19.79 2.85
C ASP A 21 -0.38 -19.51 1.89
N LEU A 22 0.42 -18.48 2.18
CA LEU A 22 1.53 -18.07 1.34
C LEU A 22 2.73 -19.03 1.47
N SER A 23 2.80 -19.79 2.57
CA SER A 23 3.84 -20.82 2.78
C SER A 23 3.63 -22.07 1.92
N SER A 24 2.47 -22.23 1.30
CA SER A 24 2.15 -23.35 0.41
C SER A 24 2.78 -23.25 -0.98
N PHE A 25 3.32 -22.06 -1.35
CA PHE A 25 3.97 -21.85 -2.64
C PHE A 25 5.43 -22.34 -2.64
N PRO A 26 6.04 -22.54 -3.82
CA PRO A 26 7.42 -22.96 -3.92
C PRO A 26 8.38 -22.04 -3.14
N SER A 27 9.37 -22.62 -2.47
CA SER A 27 10.28 -21.88 -1.59
C SER A 27 11.21 -20.88 -2.30
N ASP A 28 11.32 -20.98 -3.63
CA ASP A 28 12.03 -20.04 -4.48
C ASP A 28 11.14 -18.87 -4.96
N TRP A 29 9.83 -18.94 -4.70
CA TRP A 29 8.92 -17.82 -4.89
C TRP A 29 8.96 -16.90 -3.66
N ARG A 30 9.22 -15.64 -3.90
CA ARG A 30 9.27 -14.63 -2.84
C ARG A 30 8.14 -13.66 -2.99
N LEU A 31 7.36 -13.49 -1.94
CA LEU A 31 6.32 -12.46 -1.90
C LEU A 31 6.95 -11.09 -2.12
N THR A 32 6.48 -10.39 -3.13
CA THR A 32 6.96 -9.05 -3.48
C THR A 32 6.02 -7.98 -2.98
N THR A 33 4.75 -8.09 -3.38
CA THR A 33 3.73 -7.12 -3.00
C THR A 33 2.35 -7.76 -2.98
N VAL A 34 1.49 -7.21 -2.16
CA VAL A 34 0.04 -7.41 -2.19
C VAL A 34 -0.61 -6.09 -2.53
N SER A 35 -1.61 -6.12 -3.37
CA SER A 35 -2.40 -4.96 -3.77
C SER A 35 -3.89 -5.29 -3.73
N ILE A 36 -4.74 -4.30 -3.92
CA ILE A 36 -6.20 -4.46 -4.03
C ILE A 36 -6.63 -3.77 -5.32
N ASP A 37 -7.43 -4.45 -6.13
CA ASP A 37 -8.00 -3.88 -7.34
C ASP A 37 -9.18 -2.94 -7.03
N TRP A 38 -9.77 -2.37 -8.07
CA TRP A 38 -10.93 -1.46 -7.91
C TRP A 38 -12.24 -2.17 -7.53
N GLN A 39 -12.28 -3.50 -7.56
CA GLN A 39 -13.39 -4.31 -7.09
C GLN A 39 -13.23 -4.74 -5.63
N GLY A 40 -12.08 -4.41 -5.01
CA GLY A 40 -11.74 -4.79 -3.64
C GLY A 40 -11.12 -6.17 -3.53
N GLU A 41 -10.76 -6.80 -4.66
CA GLU A 41 -10.15 -8.13 -4.66
C GLU A 41 -8.62 -8.06 -4.62
N PRO A 42 -7.97 -8.99 -3.89
CA PRO A 42 -6.53 -8.93 -3.72
C PRO A 42 -5.77 -9.45 -4.94
N LEU A 43 -4.62 -8.81 -5.18
CA LEU A 43 -3.57 -9.28 -6.09
C LEU A 43 -2.34 -9.60 -5.24
N VAL A 44 -1.76 -10.77 -5.48
CA VAL A 44 -0.51 -11.19 -4.81
C VAL A 44 0.54 -11.46 -5.86
N LEU A 45 1.65 -10.75 -5.77
CA LEU A 45 2.76 -10.90 -6.70
C LEU A 45 3.95 -11.56 -6.00
N PHE A 46 4.43 -12.64 -6.60
CA PHE A 46 5.69 -13.29 -6.24
C PHE A 46 6.74 -13.07 -7.32
N GLN A 47 7.99 -13.13 -6.90
CA GLN A 47 9.17 -13.16 -7.76
C GLN A 47 9.90 -14.48 -7.61
N GLU A 48 10.35 -15.04 -8.74
CA GLU A 48 11.22 -16.22 -8.82
C GLU A 48 12.61 -15.85 -9.32
N GLY A 49 13.62 -16.55 -8.81
CA GLY A 49 15.00 -16.44 -9.27
C GLY A 49 15.79 -15.24 -8.75
N LYS A 50 15.21 -14.41 -7.90
CA LYS A 50 15.95 -13.41 -7.13
C LYS A 50 16.52 -14.07 -5.86
N PRO A 51 17.84 -13.92 -5.57
CA PRO A 51 18.41 -14.50 -4.36
C PRO A 51 17.76 -13.92 -3.09
N PRO A 52 17.87 -14.60 -1.94
CA PRO A 52 17.40 -14.03 -0.68
C PRO A 52 18.12 -12.71 -0.39
N ARG A 53 17.41 -11.81 0.30
CA ARG A 53 18.01 -10.55 0.75
C ARG A 53 19.21 -10.86 1.64
N PRO A 54 20.35 -10.21 1.43
CA PRO A 54 21.51 -10.37 2.30
C PRO A 54 21.18 -10.07 3.77
N GLN A 55 21.82 -10.76 4.68
CA GLN A 55 21.74 -10.44 6.10
C GLN A 55 22.29 -9.03 6.36
N PRO A 56 21.85 -8.32 7.42
CA PRO A 56 22.30 -6.96 7.71
C PRO A 56 23.82 -6.78 7.86
N ASP A 57 24.51 -7.84 8.23
CA ASP A 57 25.97 -7.89 8.41
C ASP A 57 26.75 -8.20 7.12
N ALA A 58 26.07 -8.55 6.04
CA ALA A 58 26.69 -8.89 4.75
C ALA A 58 27.37 -7.69 4.04
N GLY A 59 27.14 -6.48 4.53
CA GLY A 59 27.75 -5.25 4.03
C GLY A 59 27.02 -4.63 2.84
N MET A 60 27.40 -3.39 2.54
CA MET A 60 26.75 -2.55 1.52
C MET A 60 26.87 -3.16 0.11
N GLU A 61 28.03 -3.71 -0.24
CA GLU A 61 28.27 -4.29 -1.57
C GLU A 61 27.32 -5.44 -1.88
N ALA A 62 27.12 -6.36 -0.93
CA ALA A 62 26.19 -7.47 -1.08
C ALA A 62 24.74 -6.96 -1.24
N THR A 63 24.37 -5.92 -0.48
CA THR A 63 23.06 -5.30 -0.57
C THR A 63 22.84 -4.64 -1.93
N VAL A 64 23.81 -3.86 -2.43
CA VAL A 64 23.73 -3.22 -3.75
C VAL A 64 23.64 -4.26 -4.88
N LYS A 65 24.46 -5.32 -4.80
CA LYS A 65 24.40 -6.41 -5.76
C LYS A 65 23.02 -7.08 -5.79
N TRP A 66 22.45 -7.34 -4.62
CA TRP A 66 21.12 -7.92 -4.49
C TRP A 66 20.06 -6.98 -5.05
N MET A 67 20.11 -5.68 -4.73
CA MET A 67 19.18 -4.68 -5.26
C MET A 67 19.20 -4.65 -6.79
N ASN A 68 20.37 -4.74 -7.40
CA ASN A 68 20.57 -4.71 -8.85
C ASN A 68 20.41 -6.07 -9.55
N THR A 69 20.01 -7.12 -8.83
CA THR A 69 19.74 -8.44 -9.40
C THR A 69 18.26 -8.57 -9.71
N PRO A 70 17.83 -8.58 -11.00
CA PRO A 70 16.42 -8.75 -11.33
C PRO A 70 15.95 -10.17 -11.06
N PRO A 71 14.68 -10.37 -10.69
CA PRO A 71 14.07 -11.70 -10.72
C PRO A 71 13.99 -12.21 -12.15
N LYS A 72 13.86 -13.53 -12.31
CA LYS A 72 13.68 -14.16 -13.63
C LYS A 72 12.22 -14.13 -14.07
N ARG A 73 11.31 -14.37 -13.14
CA ARG A 73 9.87 -14.50 -13.37
C ARG A 73 9.06 -13.77 -12.33
N HIS A 74 7.85 -13.45 -12.71
CA HIS A 74 6.77 -13.02 -11.83
C HIS A 74 5.64 -14.05 -11.85
N HIS A 75 5.00 -14.24 -10.69
CA HIS A 75 3.81 -15.06 -10.54
C HIS A 75 2.74 -14.22 -9.86
N LEU A 76 1.69 -13.91 -10.60
CA LEU A 76 0.56 -13.11 -10.15
C LEU A 76 -0.60 -14.02 -9.80
N LEU A 77 -1.11 -13.89 -8.59
CA LEU A 77 -2.41 -14.42 -8.19
C LEU A 77 -3.40 -13.26 -8.13
N HIS A 78 -4.53 -13.42 -8.76
CA HIS A 78 -5.62 -12.46 -8.75
C HIS A 78 -6.93 -13.15 -8.41
N TRP A 79 -7.63 -12.62 -7.42
CA TRP A 79 -8.97 -13.04 -7.07
C TRP A 79 -9.97 -12.30 -7.94
N HIS A 80 -10.96 -13.02 -8.42
CA HIS A 80 -12.09 -12.45 -9.14
C HIS A 80 -13.31 -13.31 -8.84
N GLU A 81 -14.35 -12.71 -8.24
CA GLU A 81 -15.60 -13.38 -7.89
C GLU A 81 -15.40 -14.72 -7.13
N GLY A 82 -14.46 -14.72 -6.19
CA GLY A 82 -14.17 -15.90 -5.36
C GLY A 82 -13.30 -16.97 -6.04
N THR A 83 -12.91 -16.76 -7.30
CA THR A 83 -11.98 -17.64 -8.03
C THR A 83 -10.59 -17.01 -8.06
N VAL A 84 -9.55 -17.83 -7.90
CA VAL A 84 -8.16 -17.41 -8.00
C VAL A 84 -7.62 -17.78 -9.37
N SER A 85 -7.18 -16.81 -10.13
CA SER A 85 -6.41 -17.02 -11.35
C SER A 85 -4.92 -16.84 -11.08
N GLN A 86 -4.08 -17.60 -11.78
CA GLN A 86 -2.63 -17.48 -11.71
C GLN A 86 -2.07 -17.22 -13.09
N VAL A 87 -1.19 -16.23 -13.17
CA VAL A 87 -0.41 -15.92 -14.39
C VAL A 87 1.06 -15.91 -14.02
N SER A 88 1.88 -16.61 -14.83
CA SER A 88 3.34 -16.62 -14.65
C SER A 88 4.00 -16.11 -15.94
N PHE A 89 4.90 -15.14 -15.81
CA PHE A 89 5.54 -14.52 -16.96
C PHE A 89 7.00 -14.15 -16.67
N GLU A 90 7.79 -14.13 -17.75
CA GLU A 90 9.21 -13.75 -17.68
C GLU A 90 9.35 -12.26 -17.37
N ASN A 91 10.34 -11.93 -16.55
CA ASN A 91 10.74 -10.54 -16.30
C ASN A 91 11.58 -9.99 -17.46
N SER A 92 11.00 -9.94 -18.64
CA SER A 92 11.71 -9.57 -19.88
C SER A 92 12.19 -8.12 -19.91
N MET A 93 11.62 -7.26 -19.08
CA MET A 93 12.00 -5.85 -18.98
C MET A 93 13.04 -5.57 -17.90
N GLY A 94 13.41 -6.58 -17.11
CA GLY A 94 14.45 -6.45 -16.09
C GLY A 94 14.03 -5.62 -14.86
N LEU A 95 12.74 -5.60 -14.52
CA LEU A 95 12.27 -4.98 -13.28
C LEU A 95 13.08 -5.53 -12.08
N LEU A 96 13.71 -4.67 -11.32
CA LEU A 96 14.56 -5.04 -10.19
C LEU A 96 13.75 -5.37 -8.94
N THR A 97 12.72 -4.56 -8.67
CA THR A 97 11.82 -4.72 -7.53
C THR A 97 10.46 -4.15 -7.87
N THR A 98 9.52 -5.01 -8.22
CA THR A 98 8.13 -4.58 -8.46
C THR A 98 7.46 -4.28 -7.13
N ALA A 99 7.14 -3.02 -6.89
CA ALA A 99 6.49 -2.56 -5.66
C ALA A 99 4.97 -2.48 -5.80
N HIS A 100 4.48 -2.27 -7.02
CA HIS A 100 3.06 -2.08 -7.30
C HIS A 100 2.61 -3.00 -8.44
N ILE A 101 1.44 -3.58 -8.27
CA ILE A 101 0.71 -4.33 -9.28
C ILE A 101 -0.75 -3.89 -9.25
N GLN A 102 -1.31 -3.54 -10.40
CA GLN A 102 -2.73 -3.18 -10.53
C GLN A 102 -3.28 -3.72 -11.86
N PRO A 103 -4.59 -4.04 -11.95
CA PRO A 103 -5.23 -4.21 -13.25
C PRO A 103 -5.13 -2.91 -14.04
N PHE A 104 -4.96 -2.99 -15.35
CA PHE A 104 -4.91 -1.81 -16.20
C PHE A 104 -5.31 -2.15 -17.64
N GLY A 105 -6.38 -1.52 -18.13
CA GLY A 105 -7.01 -1.93 -19.38
C GLY A 105 -7.38 -3.41 -19.35
N GLU A 106 -6.96 -4.16 -20.37
CA GLU A 106 -7.18 -5.60 -20.44
C GLU A 106 -6.05 -6.44 -19.80
N GLY A 107 -5.13 -5.82 -19.08
CA GLY A 107 -3.98 -6.52 -18.51
C GLY A 107 -3.52 -5.94 -17.18
N TRP A 108 -2.21 -5.71 -17.06
CA TRP A 108 -1.57 -5.37 -15.80
C TRP A 108 -0.67 -4.15 -15.94
N LEU A 109 -0.61 -3.36 -14.88
CA LEU A 109 0.40 -2.34 -14.64
C LEU A 109 1.31 -2.84 -13.52
N LEU A 110 2.62 -2.91 -13.79
CA LEU A 110 3.67 -3.21 -12.82
C LEU A 110 4.59 -2.01 -12.70
N ALA A 111 4.85 -1.56 -11.48
CA ALA A 111 5.72 -0.42 -11.26
C ALA A 111 6.76 -0.71 -10.19
N GLU A 112 7.97 -0.18 -10.38
CA GLU A 112 9.00 -0.09 -9.36
C GLU A 112 8.73 1.11 -8.45
N ALA A 113 9.08 0.98 -7.16
CA ALA A 113 9.01 2.13 -6.25
C ALA A 113 10.11 3.16 -6.55
N ARG A 114 11.22 2.71 -7.12
CA ARG A 114 12.40 3.52 -7.41
C ARG A 114 12.69 3.51 -8.91
N GLY A 115 13.20 4.63 -9.43
CA GLY A 115 13.57 4.77 -10.84
C GLY A 115 12.41 5.07 -11.79
N GLY A 116 11.16 5.14 -11.29
CA GLY A 116 9.98 5.54 -12.09
C GLY A 116 9.55 4.53 -13.15
N PHE A 117 10.21 3.37 -13.23
CA PHE A 117 9.93 2.40 -14.29
C PHE A 117 8.58 1.72 -14.06
N THR A 118 7.69 1.90 -15.04
CA THR A 118 6.35 1.33 -15.02
C THR A 118 6.08 0.62 -16.34
N GLN A 119 5.65 -0.63 -16.24
CA GLN A 119 5.39 -1.50 -17.37
C GLN A 119 3.90 -1.82 -17.48
N ILE A 120 3.33 -1.66 -18.65
CA ILE A 120 2.01 -2.16 -19.01
C ILE A 120 2.17 -3.47 -19.75
N CYS A 121 1.43 -4.49 -19.31
CA CYS A 121 1.41 -5.83 -19.88
C CYS A 121 0.00 -6.23 -20.30
N ASP A 122 -0.11 -7.17 -21.21
CA ASP A 122 -1.36 -7.89 -21.45
C ASP A 122 -1.69 -8.89 -20.32
N LYS A 123 -2.83 -9.60 -20.43
CA LYS A 123 -3.25 -10.60 -19.42
C LYS A 123 -2.26 -11.74 -19.22
N SER A 124 -1.44 -12.05 -20.22
CA SER A 124 -0.40 -13.08 -20.14
C SER A 124 0.90 -12.60 -19.49
N GLY A 125 1.00 -11.30 -19.18
CA GLY A 125 2.21 -10.67 -18.68
C GLY A 125 3.19 -10.24 -19.77
N LYS A 126 2.82 -10.32 -21.04
CA LYS A 126 3.65 -9.85 -22.15
C LYS A 126 3.70 -8.32 -22.15
N PRO A 127 4.89 -7.71 -22.18
CA PRO A 127 5.05 -6.27 -22.24
C PRO A 127 4.38 -5.65 -23.46
N LEU A 128 3.64 -4.57 -23.27
CA LEU A 128 3.01 -3.77 -24.30
C LEU A 128 3.69 -2.41 -24.48
N ARG A 129 3.94 -1.71 -23.37
CA ARG A 129 4.58 -0.40 -23.35
C ARG A 129 5.06 -0.04 -21.95
N THR A 130 5.84 1.02 -21.86
CA THR A 130 6.29 1.60 -20.59
C THR A 130 5.70 2.99 -20.37
N LEU A 131 5.58 3.39 -19.12
CA LEU A 131 5.25 4.73 -18.70
C LEU A 131 6.34 5.23 -17.76
N ASP A 132 6.53 6.54 -17.71
CA ASP A 132 7.29 7.21 -16.66
C ASP A 132 6.29 7.88 -15.72
N LEU A 133 6.13 7.31 -14.51
CA LEU A 133 5.24 7.85 -13.48
C LEU A 133 6.00 8.54 -12.36
N GLY A 134 7.28 8.81 -12.54
CA GLY A 134 8.15 9.45 -11.53
C GLY A 134 8.76 8.47 -10.53
N ASP A 135 9.82 8.92 -9.87
CA ASP A 135 10.59 8.15 -8.90
C ASP A 135 9.97 8.21 -7.49
N ALA A 136 10.33 7.24 -6.65
CA ALA A 136 9.92 7.12 -5.26
C ALA A 136 8.39 7.06 -5.07
N SER A 137 7.70 6.29 -5.91
CA SER A 137 6.28 5.99 -5.72
C SER A 137 6.07 5.15 -4.47
N LYS A 138 5.22 5.61 -3.55
CA LYS A 138 4.85 4.91 -2.31
C LYS A 138 3.53 4.17 -2.44
N HIS A 139 2.59 4.77 -3.13
CA HIS A 139 1.28 4.22 -3.41
C HIS A 139 0.95 4.35 -4.90
N LEU A 140 0.31 3.33 -5.43
CA LEU A 140 -0.20 3.34 -6.80
C LEU A 140 -1.52 2.60 -6.84
N GLN A 141 -2.57 3.26 -7.35
CA GLN A 141 -3.88 2.65 -7.58
C GLN A 141 -4.43 3.10 -8.93
N THR A 142 -5.04 2.17 -9.65
CA THR A 142 -5.67 2.43 -10.94
C THR A 142 -7.20 2.41 -10.82
N THR A 143 -7.90 2.94 -11.82
CA THR A 143 -9.34 2.91 -11.93
C THR A 143 -9.79 2.22 -13.23
N PRO A 144 -11.04 1.73 -13.32
CA PRO A 144 -11.54 1.07 -14.53
C PRO A 144 -11.52 1.96 -15.78
N ASP A 145 -11.64 3.28 -15.61
CA ASP A 145 -11.61 4.28 -16.69
C ASP A 145 -10.18 4.67 -17.10
N GLY A 146 -9.17 4.00 -16.52
CA GLY A 146 -7.76 4.13 -16.93
C GLY A 146 -6.97 5.25 -16.26
N HIS A 147 -7.46 5.84 -15.18
CA HIS A 147 -6.66 6.74 -14.37
C HIS A 147 -5.65 5.97 -13.51
N ILE A 148 -4.49 6.57 -13.29
CA ILE A 148 -3.39 6.05 -12.47
C ILE A 148 -3.08 7.09 -11.40
N TYR A 149 -3.39 6.78 -10.14
CA TYR A 149 -3.07 7.64 -9.01
C TYR A 149 -1.77 7.19 -8.36
N VAL A 150 -0.82 8.11 -8.24
CA VAL A 150 0.51 7.84 -7.65
C VAL A 150 0.77 8.82 -6.52
N GLY A 151 0.91 8.30 -5.30
CA GLY A 151 1.39 9.05 -4.15
C GLY A 151 2.88 8.80 -3.93
N TYR A 152 3.63 9.84 -3.66
CA TYR A 152 5.09 9.78 -3.59
C TYR A 152 5.60 9.84 -2.16
N PHE A 153 6.72 9.19 -1.96
CA PHE A 153 7.52 9.25 -0.75
C PHE A 153 8.35 10.54 -0.73
N ASP A 154 8.94 10.91 0.41
CA ASP A 154 9.70 12.14 0.58
C ASP A 154 10.83 12.31 -0.45
N GLU A 155 11.57 11.24 -0.80
CA GLU A 155 12.60 11.32 -1.83
C GLU A 155 12.04 11.69 -3.21
N GLY A 156 10.80 11.31 -3.53
CA GLY A 156 10.12 11.72 -4.76
C GLY A 156 9.65 13.16 -4.69
N VAL A 157 9.10 13.56 -3.53
CA VAL A 157 8.59 14.92 -3.30
C VAL A 157 9.72 15.95 -3.31
N TYR A 158 10.81 15.69 -2.60
CA TYR A 158 11.99 16.56 -2.56
C TYR A 158 12.97 16.34 -3.71
N GLY A 159 12.66 15.39 -4.59
CA GLY A 159 13.38 15.16 -5.84
C GLY A 159 13.14 16.28 -6.88
N ARG A 160 13.85 16.18 -8.00
CA ARG A 160 13.68 17.13 -9.13
C ARG A 160 12.65 16.66 -10.16
N GLY A 161 11.96 15.57 -9.88
CA GLY A 161 11.02 14.95 -10.80
C GLY A 161 9.56 15.38 -10.58
N ILE A 162 8.68 14.73 -11.29
CA ILE A 162 7.24 14.98 -11.24
C ILE A 162 6.64 14.68 -9.86
N GLY A 163 7.27 13.80 -9.07
CA GLY A 163 6.87 13.43 -7.71
C GLY A 163 6.77 14.60 -6.74
N SER A 164 7.40 15.75 -7.06
CA SER A 164 7.29 16.99 -6.26
C SER A 164 5.87 17.50 -6.07
N ALA A 165 4.90 16.99 -6.84
CA ALA A 165 3.48 17.27 -6.62
C ALA A 165 2.85 16.48 -5.46
N GLY A 166 3.57 15.55 -4.84
CA GLY A 166 3.14 14.73 -3.71
C GLY A 166 2.16 13.62 -4.07
N LEU A 167 1.13 13.92 -4.86
CA LEU A 167 0.21 12.99 -5.48
C LEU A 167 -0.16 13.49 -6.88
N ILE A 168 -0.19 12.56 -7.82
CA ILE A 168 -0.56 12.84 -9.22
C ILE A 168 -1.59 11.81 -9.69
N CYS A 169 -2.57 12.28 -10.46
CA CYS A 169 -3.37 11.43 -11.32
C CYS A 169 -2.88 11.57 -12.77
N PHE A 170 -2.60 10.43 -13.39
CA PHE A 170 -2.29 10.33 -14.80
C PHE A 170 -3.48 9.72 -15.55
N ASP A 171 -3.62 10.08 -16.81
CA ASP A 171 -4.49 9.35 -17.73
C ASP A 171 -3.86 8.02 -18.19
N SER A 172 -4.59 7.29 -19.01
CA SER A 172 -4.12 6.00 -19.53
C SER A 172 -2.87 6.12 -20.40
N SER A 173 -2.52 7.28 -20.92
CA SER A 173 -1.29 7.50 -21.70
C SER A 173 -0.06 7.77 -20.84
N GLY A 174 -0.26 8.05 -19.53
CA GLY A 174 0.78 8.52 -18.62
C GLY A 174 0.92 10.05 -18.61
N THR A 175 -0.07 10.77 -19.14
CA THR A 175 -0.11 12.24 -19.08
C THR A 175 -0.73 12.68 -17.75
N PRO A 176 -0.09 13.58 -16.97
CA PRO A 176 -0.68 14.11 -15.76
C PRO A 176 -1.95 14.91 -16.04
N VAL A 177 -3.05 14.54 -15.37
CA VAL A 177 -4.34 15.25 -15.47
C VAL A 177 -4.73 15.95 -14.17
N PHE A 178 -4.06 15.61 -13.07
CA PHE A 178 -4.23 16.26 -11.77
C PHE A 178 -2.93 16.21 -10.99
N LYS A 179 -2.58 17.31 -10.32
CA LYS A 179 -1.43 17.44 -9.43
C LYS A 179 -1.88 18.03 -8.09
N TYR A 180 -1.60 17.31 -7.03
CA TYR A 180 -2.06 17.71 -5.70
C TYR A 180 -1.43 18.99 -5.19
N ALA A 181 -0.16 19.27 -5.48
CA ALA A 181 0.49 20.52 -5.02
C ALA A 181 -0.26 21.78 -5.48
N GLU A 182 -0.64 21.83 -6.75
CA GLU A 182 -1.41 22.94 -7.33
C GLU A 182 -2.81 23.03 -6.70
N PHE A 183 -3.42 21.87 -6.46
CA PHE A 183 -4.73 21.78 -5.80
C PHE A 183 -4.67 22.21 -4.33
N ALA A 184 -3.65 21.79 -3.57
CA ALA A 184 -3.46 22.15 -2.18
C ALA A 184 -3.27 23.67 -2.01
N GLU A 185 -2.46 24.30 -2.87
CA GLU A 185 -2.26 25.75 -2.88
C GLU A 185 -3.59 26.50 -3.11
N GLN A 186 -4.40 26.06 -4.06
CA GLN A 186 -5.72 26.67 -4.37
C GLN A 186 -6.72 26.58 -3.20
N HIS A 187 -6.60 25.56 -2.35
CA HIS A 187 -7.55 25.29 -1.25
C HIS A 187 -6.97 25.60 0.14
N GLY A 188 -5.76 26.14 0.22
CA GLY A 188 -5.10 26.43 1.49
C GLY A 188 -4.79 25.19 2.33
N LEU A 189 -4.56 24.05 1.68
CA LEU A 189 -4.20 22.79 2.32
C LEU A 189 -2.68 22.69 2.48
N PRO A 190 -2.19 21.94 3.48
CA PRO A 190 -0.77 21.59 3.55
C PRO A 190 -0.33 20.84 2.27
N PHE A 191 0.90 21.07 1.85
CA PHE A 191 1.48 20.24 0.79
C PHE A 191 1.90 18.87 1.34
N ILE A 192 2.05 17.90 0.45
CA ILE A 192 2.48 16.54 0.81
C ILE A 192 4.00 16.52 0.90
N ASP A 193 4.54 16.24 2.09
CA ASP A 193 5.95 15.89 2.27
C ASP A 193 6.20 14.40 2.04
N ASP A 194 5.26 13.57 2.48
CA ASP A 194 5.24 12.12 2.32
C ASP A 194 3.79 11.63 2.28
N CYS A 195 3.40 10.97 1.19
CA CYS A 195 2.06 10.38 1.06
C CYS A 195 1.96 9.11 1.89
N TYR A 196 1.35 9.20 3.07
CA TYR A 196 1.24 8.07 4.01
C TYR A 196 0.23 7.04 3.59
N THR A 197 -0.91 7.46 3.04
CA THR A 197 -1.94 6.55 2.54
C THR A 197 -2.68 7.12 1.35
N LEU A 198 -3.11 6.21 0.49
CA LEU A 198 -3.94 6.48 -0.67
C LEU A 198 -5.05 5.42 -0.75
N ASN A 199 -6.30 5.85 -0.93
CA ASN A 199 -7.44 4.98 -1.13
C ASN A 199 -8.35 5.57 -2.20
N VAL A 200 -8.40 4.93 -3.37
CA VAL A 200 -9.20 5.37 -4.52
C VAL A 200 -10.46 4.52 -4.63
N VAL A 201 -11.63 5.17 -4.52
CA VAL A 201 -12.96 4.55 -4.52
C VAL A 201 -13.83 5.26 -5.56
N GLY A 202 -14.00 4.65 -6.74
CA GLY A 202 -14.64 5.32 -7.86
C GLY A 202 -13.89 6.60 -8.24
N SER A 203 -14.59 7.74 -8.25
CA SER A 203 -13.98 9.05 -8.48
C SER A 203 -13.49 9.75 -7.21
N ALA A 204 -13.64 9.13 -6.04
CA ALA A 204 -13.18 9.67 -4.77
C ALA A 204 -11.77 9.18 -4.45
N VAL A 205 -10.91 10.10 -4.09
CA VAL A 205 -9.54 9.86 -3.66
C VAL A 205 -9.41 10.31 -2.22
N TRP A 206 -9.14 9.37 -1.35
CA TRP A 206 -8.88 9.60 0.06
C TRP A 206 -7.39 9.49 0.31
N LEU A 207 -6.81 10.52 0.89
CA LEU A 207 -5.38 10.55 1.19
C LEU A 207 -5.10 11.13 2.56
N SER A 208 -4.07 10.62 3.21
CA SER A 208 -3.49 11.19 4.41
C SER A 208 -1.97 11.23 4.25
N TYR A 209 -1.35 12.29 4.70
CA TYR A 209 0.03 12.58 4.42
C TYR A 209 0.71 13.38 5.54
N TYR A 210 2.01 13.34 5.62
CA TYR A 210 2.81 14.31 6.30
C TYR A 210 2.96 15.52 5.34
N THR A 211 2.59 16.75 5.68
CA THR A 211 2.52 17.46 6.94
C THR A 211 1.12 17.39 7.61
N ASP A 212 1.07 17.52 8.95
CA ASP A 212 -0.14 17.67 9.77
C ASP A 212 -1.12 16.50 9.79
N PHE A 213 -0.90 15.47 8.98
CA PHE A 213 -1.74 14.27 8.86
C PHE A 213 -3.24 14.55 8.69
N PRO A 214 -3.65 15.43 7.77
CA PRO A 214 -5.06 15.55 7.44
C PRO A 214 -5.54 14.27 6.76
N LEU A 215 -6.85 14.03 6.81
CA LEU A 215 -7.53 13.14 5.88
C LEU A 215 -8.29 14.00 4.87
N VAL A 216 -7.88 13.95 3.63
CA VAL A 216 -8.49 14.73 2.54
C VAL A 216 -9.26 13.82 1.62
N CYS A 217 -10.47 14.22 1.25
CA CYS A 217 -11.24 13.60 0.18
C CYS A 217 -11.32 14.57 -1.02
N VAL A 218 -10.83 14.09 -2.15
CA VAL A 218 -10.95 14.76 -3.46
C VAL A 218 -11.86 13.90 -4.33
N ARG A 219 -12.98 14.46 -4.81
CA ARG A 219 -13.88 13.77 -5.73
C ARG A 219 -13.99 14.53 -7.05
N ASP A 220 -13.82 13.85 -8.17
CA ASP A 220 -13.84 14.45 -9.50
C ASP A 220 -12.91 15.70 -9.58
N PHE A 221 -11.71 15.58 -8.96
CA PHE A 221 -10.70 16.63 -8.83
C PHE A 221 -11.18 17.90 -8.08
N LYS A 222 -12.24 17.78 -7.25
CA LYS A 222 -12.73 18.86 -6.40
C LYS A 222 -12.61 18.49 -4.94
N LEU A 223 -12.33 19.48 -4.09
CA LEU A 223 -12.28 19.26 -2.64
C LEU A 223 -13.70 18.93 -2.15
N GLU A 224 -13.86 17.71 -1.61
CA GLU A 224 -15.11 17.28 -1.02
C GLU A 224 -15.09 17.51 0.49
N ARG A 225 -14.01 17.10 1.16
CA ARG A 225 -13.93 17.17 2.62
C ARG A 225 -12.49 17.10 3.12
N VAL A 226 -12.28 17.73 4.28
CA VAL A 226 -11.02 17.65 5.05
C VAL A 226 -11.35 17.35 6.51
N TRP A 227 -10.59 16.44 7.09
CA TRP A 227 -10.54 16.24 8.54
C TRP A 227 -9.12 16.49 8.99
N GLU A 228 -8.99 17.32 10.01
CA GLU A 228 -7.69 17.65 10.57
C GLU A 228 -7.19 16.53 11.49
N ASN A 229 -5.90 16.31 11.49
CA ASN A 229 -5.16 15.52 12.47
C ASN A 229 -5.66 14.07 12.66
N LEU A 230 -5.67 13.30 11.57
CA LEU A 230 -5.92 11.86 11.63
C LEU A 230 -4.82 11.11 12.41
N GLY A 231 -3.62 11.70 12.49
CA GLY A 231 -2.40 11.08 12.96
C GLY A 231 -1.73 10.23 11.89
N ALA A 232 -0.46 9.90 12.12
CA ALA A 232 0.30 9.06 11.20
C ALA A 232 -0.36 7.68 11.06
N ASN A 233 -0.57 7.25 9.82
CA ASN A 233 -1.24 5.99 9.51
C ASN A 233 -0.57 5.33 8.30
N ARG A 234 -0.68 4.00 8.18
CA ARG A 234 -0.08 3.19 7.11
C ARG A 234 -1.10 2.63 6.12
N ALA A 235 -2.37 2.61 6.50
CA ALA A 235 -3.48 2.30 5.61
C ALA A 235 -4.78 2.89 6.14
N ILE A 236 -5.64 3.29 5.24
CA ILE A 236 -7.02 3.69 5.52
C ILE A 236 -7.97 2.95 4.61
N ALA A 237 -9.13 2.55 5.13
CA ALA A 237 -10.24 2.04 4.34
C ALA A 237 -11.48 2.89 4.64
N VAL A 238 -12.20 3.25 3.59
CA VAL A 238 -13.41 4.09 3.67
C VAL A 238 -14.56 3.38 3.01
N ARG A 239 -15.67 3.22 3.73
CA ARG A 239 -16.91 2.67 3.16
C ARG A 239 -18.12 3.41 3.75
N GLY A 240 -18.80 4.19 2.92
CA GLY A 240 -19.87 5.07 3.37
C GLY A 240 -19.33 6.10 4.38
N ASP A 241 -19.89 6.12 5.58
CA ASP A 241 -19.46 6.96 6.69
C ASP A 241 -18.39 6.31 7.59
N ARG A 242 -18.06 5.03 7.36
CA ARG A 242 -17.12 4.25 8.18
C ARG A 242 -15.69 4.44 7.70
N LEU A 243 -14.82 4.75 8.64
CA LEU A 243 -13.38 4.86 8.48
C LEU A 243 -12.68 3.80 9.31
N VAL A 244 -11.79 3.03 8.68
CA VAL A 244 -10.85 2.12 9.32
C VAL A 244 -9.45 2.68 9.12
N VAL A 245 -8.70 2.84 10.21
CA VAL A 245 -7.34 3.40 10.21
C VAL A 245 -6.39 2.39 10.81
N PHE A 246 -5.31 2.10 10.09
CA PHE A 246 -4.14 1.45 10.65
C PHE A 246 -3.11 2.51 11.02
N PRO A 247 -2.88 2.78 12.30
CA PRO A 247 -1.85 3.72 12.73
C PRO A 247 -0.47 3.30 12.19
N ALA A 248 0.35 4.31 11.88
CA ALA A 248 1.73 4.08 11.50
C ALA A 248 2.60 3.73 12.72
N TYR A 249 3.84 3.42 12.43
CA TYR A 249 4.82 2.97 13.42
C TYR A 249 4.31 1.70 14.15
N ASP A 250 5.02 1.15 15.02
CA ASP A 250 4.88 -0.13 15.74
C ASP A 250 3.53 -0.40 16.46
N LYS A 251 2.45 0.22 16.00
CA LYS A 251 1.12 0.01 16.59
C LYS A 251 0.43 -1.18 15.95
N PRO A 252 0.27 -2.30 16.67
CA PRO A 252 -0.29 -3.55 16.13
C PRO A 252 -1.83 -3.62 16.19
N TYR A 253 -2.50 -2.50 16.23
CA TYR A 253 -3.95 -2.39 16.33
C TYR A 253 -4.52 -1.57 15.17
N LEU A 254 -5.82 -1.66 14.96
CA LEU A 254 -6.56 -0.76 14.09
C LEU A 254 -7.55 0.07 14.89
N VAL A 255 -7.98 1.17 14.31
CA VAL A 255 -9.01 2.06 14.86
C VAL A 255 -10.15 2.14 13.86
N THR A 256 -11.38 2.00 14.36
CA THR A 256 -12.59 2.29 13.57
C THR A 256 -13.35 3.46 14.15
N ARG A 257 -13.89 4.30 13.28
CA ARG A 257 -14.81 5.40 13.63
C ARG A 257 -15.72 5.71 12.47
N THR A 258 -16.74 6.52 12.71
CA THR A 258 -17.51 7.15 11.63
C THR A 258 -17.06 8.61 11.45
N PHE A 259 -17.38 9.20 10.32
CA PHE A 259 -17.06 10.60 10.07
C PHE A 259 -17.90 11.57 10.92
N GLU A 260 -19.10 11.15 11.32
CA GLU A 260 -20.01 11.97 12.12
C GLU A 260 -19.79 11.81 13.63
N ASN A 261 -19.37 10.63 14.06
CA ASN A 261 -19.09 10.35 15.48
C ASN A 261 -17.58 10.12 15.68
N PRO A 262 -16.89 10.98 16.46
CA PRO A 262 -15.47 10.81 16.76
C PRO A 262 -15.17 9.64 17.72
N ASP A 263 -16.19 8.98 18.28
CA ASP A 263 -15.97 7.81 19.13
C ASP A 263 -15.22 6.74 18.34
N THR A 264 -14.10 6.34 18.91
CA THR A 264 -13.20 5.38 18.29
C THR A 264 -13.26 4.05 19.00
N THR A 265 -13.35 2.96 18.24
CA THR A 265 -13.12 1.61 18.77
C THR A 265 -11.72 1.18 18.37
N ILE A 266 -10.95 0.70 19.34
CA ILE A 266 -9.62 0.12 19.12
C ILE A 266 -9.79 -1.40 19.02
N TRP A 267 -9.17 -1.99 17.99
CA TRP A 267 -9.24 -3.41 17.73
C TRP A 267 -7.84 -4.03 17.77
N GLU A 268 -7.65 -5.03 18.60
CA GLU A 268 -6.53 -5.95 18.45
C GLU A 268 -6.85 -7.02 17.43
N LEU A 269 -5.88 -7.32 16.56
CA LEU A 269 -6.04 -8.28 15.49
C LEU A 269 -5.48 -9.63 15.91
N ALA A 270 -6.25 -10.68 15.70
CA ALA A 270 -5.81 -12.07 15.86
C ALA A 270 -5.94 -12.82 14.52
N ASP A 271 -5.02 -13.78 14.30
CA ASP A 271 -5.12 -14.70 13.17
C ASP A 271 -6.28 -15.72 13.38
N SER A 272 -6.46 -16.63 12.41
CA SER A 272 -7.49 -17.67 12.48
C SER A 272 -7.30 -18.65 13.66
N ASP A 273 -6.09 -18.73 14.20
CA ASP A 273 -5.75 -19.61 15.33
C ASP A 273 -5.84 -18.89 16.68
N GLY A 274 -6.28 -17.61 16.67
CA GLY A 274 -6.43 -16.77 17.86
C GLY A 274 -5.11 -16.18 18.37
N ARG A 275 -4.03 -16.22 17.57
CA ARG A 275 -2.78 -15.58 17.93
C ARG A 275 -2.86 -14.11 17.60
N PHE A 276 -2.57 -13.26 18.57
CA PHE A 276 -2.55 -11.81 18.36
C PHE A 276 -1.40 -11.42 17.43
N LEU A 277 -1.68 -10.57 16.45
CA LEU A 277 -0.65 -10.03 15.56
C LEU A 277 0.40 -9.19 16.32
N SER A 278 0.02 -8.59 17.45
CA SER A 278 0.93 -7.92 18.38
C SER A 278 2.02 -8.86 18.95
N ASN A 279 1.72 -10.15 19.10
CA ASN A 279 2.67 -11.15 19.60
C ASN A 279 3.58 -11.70 18.50
N LEU A 280 3.21 -11.55 17.23
CA LEU A 280 4.08 -11.86 16.09
C LEU A 280 5.15 -10.77 15.88
N ALA A 281 4.95 -9.59 16.48
CA ALA A 281 5.94 -8.53 16.57
C ALA A 281 7.16 -8.88 17.44
N GLY A 282 7.09 -9.95 18.20
CA GLY A 282 8.13 -10.44 19.09
C GLY A 282 9.21 -11.25 18.39
N GLY A 283 9.90 -10.67 17.42
CA GLY A 283 11.30 -11.04 17.19
C GLY A 283 12.09 -10.70 18.46
N PRO A 284 13.20 -11.40 18.76
CA PRO A 284 13.96 -11.12 19.99
C PRO A 284 14.29 -9.63 20.08
N PRO A 285 14.24 -9.03 21.28
CA PRO A 285 14.45 -7.59 21.48
C PRO A 285 15.79 -7.07 20.93
N GLU A 286 16.70 -7.94 20.56
CA GLU A 286 17.99 -7.63 19.96
C GLU A 286 17.92 -7.23 18.47
N THR A 287 16.84 -7.53 17.75
CA THR A 287 16.65 -7.13 16.35
C THR A 287 15.93 -5.78 16.16
N THR A 288 15.43 -5.18 17.24
CA THR A 288 14.68 -3.92 17.22
C THR A 288 15.57 -2.66 17.25
N ARG A 289 16.85 -2.76 16.89
CA ARG A 289 17.77 -1.59 16.90
C ARG A 289 17.38 -0.45 15.96
N THR A 290 16.34 -0.59 15.14
CA THR A 290 15.86 0.45 14.22
C THR A 290 14.42 0.89 14.44
N GLY A 291 13.68 0.38 15.44
CA GLY A 291 12.34 0.89 15.81
C GLY A 291 11.24 0.80 14.74
N TRP A 292 11.48 0.15 13.60
CA TRP A 292 10.62 0.20 12.41
C TRP A 292 10.05 -1.16 11.98
N TYR A 293 10.21 -2.20 12.79
CA TYR A 293 9.75 -3.52 12.41
C TYR A 293 8.29 -3.72 12.78
N VAL A 294 7.40 -3.67 11.80
CA VAL A 294 6.04 -4.17 11.93
C VAL A 294 6.02 -5.55 11.27
N PRO A 295 5.68 -6.63 12.00
CA PRO A 295 5.77 -8.00 11.50
C PRO A 295 4.78 -8.33 10.40
N PHE A 296 3.78 -7.47 10.19
CA PHE A 296 2.78 -7.62 9.14
C PHE A 296 2.64 -6.34 8.33
N ARG A 297 2.26 -6.49 7.09
CA ARG A 297 1.90 -5.40 6.17
C ARG A 297 0.39 -5.34 6.05
N CYS A 298 -0.11 -4.19 5.66
CA CYS A 298 -1.54 -4.01 5.38
C CYS A 298 -1.73 -3.22 4.09
N VAL A 299 -2.77 -3.57 3.36
CA VAL A 299 -3.27 -2.82 2.20
C VAL A 299 -4.76 -2.62 2.36
N ALA A 300 -5.24 -1.46 1.92
CA ALA A 300 -6.64 -1.10 2.05
C ALA A 300 -7.16 -0.43 0.78
N ARG A 301 -8.39 -0.76 0.41
CA ARG A 301 -9.12 -0.12 -0.68
C ARG A 301 -10.63 -0.38 -0.54
N ASP A 302 -11.48 0.63 -0.79
CA ASP A 302 -12.95 0.55 -0.80
C ASP A 302 -13.53 -0.23 0.40
N GLY A 303 -13.13 0.12 1.60
CA GLY A 303 -13.58 -0.53 2.84
C GLY A 303 -13.03 -1.94 3.05
N ARG A 304 -12.29 -2.51 2.11
CA ARG A 304 -11.57 -3.76 2.25
C ARG A 304 -10.18 -3.54 2.82
N VAL A 305 -9.77 -4.44 3.68
CA VAL A 305 -8.45 -4.43 4.28
C VAL A 305 -7.89 -5.83 4.29
N TYR A 306 -6.68 -5.97 3.82
CA TYR A 306 -5.90 -7.20 3.92
C TYR A 306 -4.65 -6.95 4.75
N VAL A 307 -4.39 -7.91 5.63
CA VAL A 307 -3.19 -7.97 6.46
C VAL A 307 -2.39 -9.19 6.02
N TYR A 308 -1.10 -9.04 5.83
CA TYR A 308 -0.28 -10.13 5.32
C TYR A 308 1.15 -10.08 5.86
N ASP A 309 1.76 -11.25 5.89
CA ASP A 309 3.18 -11.48 6.10
C ASP A 309 3.72 -12.46 5.03
N GLU A 310 4.87 -13.07 5.27
CA GLU A 310 5.44 -14.07 4.34
C GLU A 310 4.70 -15.41 4.38
N THR A 311 3.81 -15.63 5.35
CA THR A 311 3.14 -16.92 5.58
C THR A 311 1.65 -16.92 5.22
N ALA A 312 0.97 -15.80 5.37
CA ALA A 312 -0.48 -15.72 5.18
C ALA A 312 -0.95 -14.37 4.64
N LEU A 313 -2.01 -14.43 3.83
CA LEU A 313 -2.86 -13.30 3.49
C LEU A 313 -4.19 -13.45 4.23
N CYS A 314 -4.55 -12.47 5.03
CA CYS A 314 -5.76 -12.45 5.83
C CYS A 314 -6.61 -11.22 5.49
N GLU A 315 -7.93 -11.38 5.45
CA GLU A 315 -8.90 -10.29 5.28
C GLU A 315 -9.46 -9.88 6.64
N LEU A 316 -9.65 -8.59 6.80
CA LEU A 316 -10.42 -8.00 7.90
C LEU A 316 -11.91 -8.12 7.56
N PRO A 317 -12.72 -8.86 8.32
CA PRO A 317 -14.14 -9.05 8.06
C PRO A 317 -15.00 -7.80 8.34
#